data_d794515f916815fb51b85ce05e89ed52
#
_entry.id   d794515f916815fb51b85ce05e89ed52
#
_cell.length_a   1.000
_cell.length_b   1.000
_cell.length_c   1.000
_cell.angle_alpha   90.00
_cell.angle_beta   90.00
_cell.angle_gamma   90.00
#
_symmetry.space_group_name_H-M   'P 1'
#
loop_
_entity.id
_entity.type
_entity.pdbx_description
1 polymer ?
#
loop_
_entity_poly.entity_id
_entity_poly.type
_entity_poly.pdbx_seq_one_letter_code
_entity_poly.pdbx_strand_id
1 'polypeptide(L)'
;MQIHKNEVTTGILVLATSAFLLAILVIVGMPGMIRPLNTYRIYYDNANGIRPGAPVLLAGREIGKVTLLDSPIPLEKRPDGHPDYEVAIDVQVTKEAQIYRKVTVHLVQQGLMGQQVIDFAQGEASSGLAENHAEFVGDRVPDVAEAMNDHLNRLTGPDSDLALTVKNARTLMETLNNSKIQKVISNTEEFTGVLKKEPWRLLWPSSKPPTEDKKPAADPRRKKARAR
;
A
#
# COMPACT_ATOMS: atom_id res chain seq x y z
N MET A 1 -53.94 34.98 -43.76
CA MET A 1 -53.29 34.61 -42.46
C MET A 1 -52.22 35.65 -42.17
N GLN A 2 -52.53 36.70 -41.34
CA GLN A 2 -51.47 37.66 -40.99
C GLN A 2 -50.62 37.13 -39.86
N ILE A 3 -49.44 36.75 -40.20
CA ILE A 3 -48.43 36.35 -39.21
C ILE A 3 -48.00 37.61 -38.48
N HIS A 4 -48.30 37.73 -37.19
CA HIS A 4 -47.88 38.85 -36.40
C HIS A 4 -46.37 38.90 -36.27
N LYS A 5 -45.73 40.05 -36.53
CA LYS A 5 -44.31 40.25 -36.46
C LYS A 5 -43.70 39.74 -35.11
N ASN A 6 -44.46 39.83 -34.04
CA ASN A 6 -44.07 39.39 -32.70
C ASN A 6 -43.95 37.86 -32.60
N GLU A 7 -44.80 37.10 -33.30
CA GLU A 7 -44.73 35.62 -33.27
C GLU A 7 -43.48 35.12 -34.01
N VAL A 8 -43.13 35.75 -35.13
CA VAL A 8 -41.91 35.44 -35.87
C VAL A 8 -40.67 35.77 -35.05
N THR A 9 -40.65 36.93 -34.37
CA THR A 9 -39.53 37.34 -33.52
C THR A 9 -39.36 36.40 -32.33
N THR A 10 -40.48 36.00 -31.69
CA THR A 10 -40.45 35.03 -30.59
C THR A 10 -39.96 33.67 -31.09
N GLY A 11 -40.41 33.20 -32.26
CA GLY A 11 -39.93 31.94 -32.83
C GLY A 11 -38.43 31.94 -33.13
N ILE A 12 -37.91 33.06 -33.70
CA ILE A 12 -36.47 33.21 -33.95
C ILE A 12 -35.68 33.22 -32.62
N LEU A 13 -36.19 33.92 -31.61
CA LEU A 13 -35.54 33.97 -30.30
C LEU A 13 -35.44 32.57 -29.67
N VAL A 14 -36.50 31.77 -29.70
CA VAL A 14 -36.55 30.41 -29.17
C VAL A 14 -35.56 29.51 -29.93
N LEU A 15 -35.52 29.61 -31.25
CA LEU A 15 -34.55 28.84 -32.04
C LEU A 15 -33.11 29.24 -31.75
N ALA A 16 -32.81 30.52 -31.60
CA ALA A 16 -31.48 31.02 -31.28
C ALA A 16 -31.01 30.57 -29.90
N THR A 17 -31.88 30.67 -28.88
CA THR A 17 -31.57 30.21 -27.54
C THR A 17 -31.39 28.71 -27.47
N SER A 18 -32.22 27.93 -28.20
CA SER A 18 -32.07 26.47 -28.27
C SER A 18 -30.76 26.06 -28.97
N ALA A 19 -30.43 26.70 -30.08
CA ALA A 19 -29.17 26.47 -30.78
C ALA A 19 -27.95 26.84 -29.93
N PHE A 20 -28.02 27.93 -29.18
CA PHE A 20 -26.96 28.33 -28.25
C PHE A 20 -26.78 27.34 -27.10
N LEU A 21 -27.89 26.87 -26.52
CA LEU A 21 -27.85 25.86 -25.47
C LEU A 21 -27.24 24.57 -25.97
N LEU A 22 -27.60 24.12 -27.17
CA LEU A 22 -27.07 22.91 -27.82
C LEU A 22 -25.57 23.06 -28.11
N ALA A 23 -25.14 24.24 -28.57
CA ALA A 23 -23.71 24.54 -28.77
C ALA A 23 -22.89 24.43 -27.46
N ILE A 24 -23.41 24.97 -26.35
CA ILE A 24 -22.77 24.85 -25.04
C ILE A 24 -22.68 23.36 -24.62
N LEU A 25 -23.75 22.60 -24.83
CA LEU A 25 -23.77 21.18 -24.43
C LEU A 25 -22.78 20.39 -25.25
N VAL A 26 -22.58 20.65 -26.53
CA VAL A 26 -21.57 20.05 -27.39
C VAL A 26 -20.16 20.43 -26.91
N ILE A 27 -19.91 21.70 -26.61
CA ILE A 27 -18.60 22.21 -26.17
C ILE A 27 -18.21 21.57 -24.82
N VAL A 28 -19.14 21.45 -23.87
CA VAL A 28 -18.90 20.86 -22.56
C VAL A 28 -18.77 19.34 -22.63
N GLY A 29 -19.58 18.71 -23.52
CA GLY A 29 -19.59 17.23 -23.65
C GLY A 29 -18.43 16.64 -24.46
N MET A 30 -17.73 17.46 -25.27
CA MET A 30 -16.63 17.00 -26.12
C MET A 30 -15.34 17.78 -25.88
N PRO A 31 -14.68 17.62 -24.74
CA PRO A 31 -13.44 18.34 -24.41
C PRO A 31 -12.32 18.10 -25.43
N GLY A 32 -12.33 16.96 -26.14
CA GLY A 32 -11.35 16.59 -27.16
C GLY A 32 -11.46 17.42 -28.45
N MET A 33 -12.60 18.08 -28.74
CA MET A 33 -12.71 18.99 -29.88
C MET A 33 -11.98 20.31 -29.66
N ILE A 34 -11.79 20.72 -28.42
CA ILE A 34 -11.19 22.03 -28.10
C ILE A 34 -9.71 21.86 -27.73
N ARG A 35 -9.33 20.74 -27.13
CA ARG A 35 -7.95 20.46 -26.76
C ARG A 35 -7.47 19.21 -27.48
N PRO A 36 -6.38 19.31 -28.24
CA PRO A 36 -5.82 18.13 -28.88
C PRO A 36 -5.35 17.14 -27.79
N LEU A 37 -5.84 15.91 -27.89
CA LEU A 37 -5.51 14.82 -26.98
C LEU A 37 -4.67 13.78 -27.69
N ASN A 38 -3.75 13.16 -26.96
CA ASN A 38 -3.08 11.93 -27.37
C ASN A 38 -3.76 10.75 -26.68
N THR A 39 -3.87 9.65 -27.37
CA THR A 39 -4.39 8.39 -26.82
C THR A 39 -3.21 7.42 -26.64
N TYR A 40 -3.15 6.76 -25.51
CA TYR A 40 -2.17 5.73 -25.22
C TYR A 40 -2.87 4.48 -24.75
N ARG A 41 -2.30 3.32 -25.06
CA ARG A 41 -2.77 2.02 -24.57
C ARG A 41 -1.78 1.48 -23.56
N ILE A 42 -2.27 1.04 -22.40
CA ILE A 42 -1.45 0.53 -21.31
C ILE A 42 -1.96 -0.83 -20.92
N TYR A 43 -1.04 -1.80 -20.86
CA TYR A 43 -1.36 -3.17 -20.47
C TYR A 43 -1.00 -3.42 -19.01
N TYR A 44 -1.86 -4.17 -18.32
CA TYR A 44 -1.68 -4.59 -16.93
C TYR A 44 -2.08 -6.06 -16.77
N ASP A 45 -1.55 -6.68 -15.72
CA ASP A 45 -1.97 -8.01 -15.26
C ASP A 45 -3.39 -7.97 -14.68
N ASN A 46 -3.74 -6.91 -13.95
CA ASN A 46 -5.02 -6.76 -13.29
C ASN A 46 -5.48 -5.30 -13.29
N ALA A 47 -6.77 -5.09 -13.51
CA ALA A 47 -7.40 -3.76 -13.51
C ALA A 47 -7.47 -3.11 -12.12
N ASN A 48 -7.39 -3.89 -11.05
CA ASN A 48 -7.47 -3.44 -9.65
C ASN A 48 -8.62 -2.45 -9.36
N GLY A 49 -9.75 -2.63 -10.07
CA GLY A 49 -10.94 -1.80 -9.87
C GLY A 49 -10.90 -0.41 -10.51
N ILE A 50 -9.93 -0.11 -11.38
CA ILE A 50 -9.94 1.13 -12.17
C ILE A 50 -11.19 1.19 -13.06
N ARG A 51 -11.67 2.39 -13.32
CA ARG A 51 -12.89 2.60 -14.11
C ARG A 51 -12.67 3.66 -15.18
N PRO A 52 -13.42 3.63 -16.27
CA PRO A 52 -13.48 4.75 -17.20
C PRO A 52 -13.78 6.05 -16.46
N GLY A 53 -13.08 7.11 -16.81
CA GLY A 53 -13.12 8.42 -16.13
C GLY A 53 -12.11 8.57 -15.00
N ALA A 54 -11.37 7.51 -14.60
CA ALA A 54 -10.31 7.61 -13.61
C ALA A 54 -9.21 8.59 -14.09
N PRO A 55 -8.62 9.39 -13.19
CA PRO A 55 -7.61 10.35 -13.57
C PRO A 55 -6.30 9.68 -13.98
N VAL A 56 -5.63 10.29 -14.95
CA VAL A 56 -4.27 9.95 -15.38
C VAL A 56 -3.35 11.06 -14.92
N LEU A 57 -2.31 10.69 -14.19
CA LEU A 57 -1.35 11.60 -13.61
C LEU A 57 0.00 11.52 -14.34
N LEU A 58 0.76 12.60 -14.28
CA LEU A 58 2.18 12.65 -14.62
C LEU A 58 2.89 13.33 -13.45
N ALA A 59 3.71 12.58 -12.74
CA ALA A 59 4.37 13.06 -11.54
C ALA A 59 3.38 13.70 -10.54
N GLY A 60 2.23 13.07 -10.31
CA GLY A 60 1.19 13.54 -9.39
C GLY A 60 0.25 14.63 -9.93
N ARG A 61 0.47 15.18 -11.14
CA ARG A 61 -0.41 16.18 -11.78
C ARG A 61 -1.37 15.51 -12.75
N GLU A 62 -2.67 15.78 -12.64
CA GLU A 62 -3.67 15.28 -13.59
C GLU A 62 -3.41 15.84 -15.00
N ILE A 63 -3.25 14.93 -15.97
CA ILE A 63 -2.99 15.25 -17.38
C ILE A 63 -4.05 14.69 -18.30
N GLY A 64 -4.92 13.79 -17.83
CA GLY A 64 -5.91 13.12 -18.67
C GLY A 64 -6.80 12.19 -17.90
N LYS A 65 -7.51 11.33 -18.63
CA LYS A 65 -8.47 10.37 -18.07
C LYS A 65 -8.43 9.04 -18.80
N VAL A 66 -8.80 7.98 -18.09
CA VAL A 66 -9.10 6.67 -18.66
C VAL A 66 -10.37 6.77 -19.50
N THR A 67 -10.33 6.29 -20.74
CA THR A 67 -11.47 6.30 -21.66
C THR A 67 -12.11 4.93 -21.83
N LEU A 68 -11.30 3.89 -21.97
CA LEU A 68 -11.77 2.54 -22.20
C LEU A 68 -10.98 1.56 -21.33
N LEU A 69 -11.68 0.56 -20.86
CA LEU A 69 -11.13 -0.60 -20.18
C LEU A 69 -11.57 -1.85 -20.95
N ASP A 70 -10.61 -2.59 -21.45
CA ASP A 70 -10.80 -3.85 -22.18
C ASP A 70 -10.20 -4.98 -21.34
N SER A 71 -11.06 -5.87 -20.86
CA SER A 71 -10.67 -6.99 -19.99
C SER A 71 -11.73 -8.11 -20.01
N PRO A 72 -11.33 -9.38 -20.19
CA PRO A 72 -9.98 -9.85 -20.51
C PRO A 72 -9.64 -9.68 -22.00
N ILE A 73 -8.39 -9.35 -22.32
CA ILE A 73 -7.92 -9.33 -23.70
C ILE A 73 -7.46 -10.72 -24.15
N PRO A 74 -7.73 -11.10 -25.41
CA PRO A 74 -7.28 -12.36 -25.98
C PRO A 74 -5.74 -12.45 -25.97
N LEU A 75 -5.21 -13.68 -25.83
CA LEU A 75 -3.78 -13.94 -25.74
C LEU A 75 -2.98 -13.34 -26.92
N GLU A 76 -3.57 -13.34 -28.11
CA GLU A 76 -2.96 -12.82 -29.34
C GLU A 76 -2.74 -11.29 -29.34
N LYS A 77 -3.47 -10.57 -28.47
CA LYS A 77 -3.40 -9.10 -28.35
C LYS A 77 -2.59 -8.64 -27.13
N ARG A 78 -2.04 -9.59 -26.38
CA ARG A 78 -1.22 -9.27 -25.22
C ARG A 78 0.18 -8.83 -25.66
N PRO A 79 0.84 -7.97 -24.88
CA PRO A 79 2.18 -7.51 -25.23
C PRO A 79 3.18 -8.66 -25.19
N ASP A 80 4.17 -8.61 -26.10
CA ASP A 80 5.22 -9.62 -26.18
C ASP A 80 5.99 -9.74 -24.86
N GLY A 81 6.18 -10.96 -24.40
CA GLY A 81 6.87 -11.25 -23.14
C GLY A 81 6.01 -11.15 -21.89
N HIS A 82 4.73 -10.77 -22.00
CA HIS A 82 3.81 -10.62 -20.87
C HIS A 82 2.49 -11.37 -21.11
N PRO A 83 2.49 -12.72 -21.14
CA PRO A 83 1.28 -13.50 -21.36
C PRO A 83 0.22 -13.33 -20.25
N ASP A 84 0.65 -12.89 -19.06
CA ASP A 84 -0.20 -12.70 -17.88
C ASP A 84 -0.96 -11.36 -17.90
N TYR A 85 -0.68 -10.47 -18.87
CA TYR A 85 -1.34 -9.18 -18.97
C TYR A 85 -2.69 -9.32 -19.66
N GLU A 86 -3.74 -9.33 -18.87
CA GLU A 86 -5.12 -9.58 -19.32
C GLU A 86 -5.96 -8.32 -19.51
N VAL A 87 -5.40 -7.17 -19.18
CA VAL A 87 -6.12 -5.89 -19.18
C VAL A 87 -5.43 -4.89 -20.08
N ALA A 88 -6.20 -4.24 -20.95
CA ALA A 88 -5.76 -3.08 -21.73
C ALA A 88 -6.59 -1.85 -21.33
N ILE A 89 -5.92 -0.77 -21.06
CA ILE A 89 -6.53 0.50 -20.64
C ILE A 89 -6.16 1.58 -21.65
N ASP A 90 -7.16 2.16 -22.30
CA ASP A 90 -6.95 3.29 -23.17
C ASP A 90 -7.13 4.59 -22.38
N VAL A 91 -6.14 5.46 -22.48
CA VAL A 91 -6.12 6.76 -21.80
C VAL A 91 -6.03 7.90 -22.78
N GLN A 92 -6.69 9.00 -22.49
CA GLN A 92 -6.56 10.25 -23.22
C GLN A 92 -5.87 11.29 -22.35
N VAL A 93 -4.82 11.88 -22.90
CA VAL A 93 -3.93 12.83 -22.23
C VAL A 93 -3.81 14.10 -23.06
N THR A 94 -3.66 15.24 -22.41
CA THR A 94 -3.42 16.51 -23.12
C THR A 94 -2.08 16.46 -23.86
N LYS A 95 -2.01 16.99 -25.08
CA LYS A 95 -0.77 17.07 -25.86
C LYS A 95 0.36 17.83 -25.18
N GLU A 96 0.01 18.71 -24.25
CA GLU A 96 0.98 19.46 -23.45
C GLU A 96 1.77 18.58 -22.49
N ALA A 97 1.27 17.39 -22.16
CA ALA A 97 1.96 16.43 -21.31
C ALA A 97 3.05 15.74 -22.14
N GLN A 98 4.30 15.99 -21.79
CA GLN A 98 5.46 15.37 -22.42
C GLN A 98 5.67 13.97 -21.84
N ILE A 99 5.12 12.95 -22.49
CA ILE A 99 5.33 11.56 -22.13
C ILE A 99 6.44 10.99 -23.00
N TYR A 100 7.45 10.41 -22.38
CA TYR A 100 8.61 9.84 -23.06
C TYR A 100 8.33 8.37 -23.43
N ARG A 101 9.03 7.85 -24.46
CA ARG A 101 8.88 6.46 -24.91
C ARG A 101 9.26 5.45 -23.83
N LYS A 102 10.32 5.76 -23.06
CA LYS A 102 10.73 4.99 -21.90
C LYS A 102 10.24 5.66 -20.64
N VAL A 103 8.99 5.43 -20.31
CA VAL A 103 8.34 5.87 -19.09
C VAL A 103 7.81 4.67 -18.33
N THR A 104 7.93 4.65 -17.01
CA THR A 104 7.28 3.66 -16.18
C THR A 104 5.87 4.12 -15.88
N VAL A 105 4.90 3.24 -16.03
CA VAL A 105 3.49 3.54 -15.79
C VAL A 105 3.00 2.68 -14.64
N HIS A 106 2.50 3.32 -13.62
CA HIS A 106 2.01 2.64 -12.43
C HIS A 106 0.51 2.76 -12.29
N LEU A 107 -0.13 1.66 -11.94
CA LEU A 107 -1.50 1.66 -11.43
C LEU A 107 -1.42 1.77 -9.91
N VAL A 108 -1.86 2.91 -9.36
CA VAL A 108 -1.72 3.22 -7.94
C VAL A 108 -3.06 3.61 -7.33
N GLN A 109 -3.22 3.33 -6.04
CA GLN A 109 -4.36 3.80 -5.28
C GLN A 109 -4.05 5.17 -4.67
N GLN A 110 -4.92 6.14 -4.89
CA GLN A 110 -4.77 7.48 -4.35
C GLN A 110 -5.22 7.54 -2.88
N GLY A 111 -4.27 7.41 -1.96
CA GLY A 111 -4.54 7.36 -0.52
C GLY A 111 -5.07 5.99 -0.05
N LEU A 112 -5.47 5.90 1.23
CA LEU A 112 -5.88 4.64 1.86
C LEU A 112 -7.20 4.06 1.34
N MET A 113 -8.13 4.90 0.94
CA MET A 113 -9.47 4.54 0.45
C MET A 113 -9.81 5.25 -0.87
N GLY A 114 -8.79 5.77 -1.55
CA GLY A 114 -8.96 6.52 -2.79
C GLY A 114 -9.24 5.61 -3.99
N GLN A 115 -9.60 6.24 -5.09
CA GLN A 115 -9.76 5.54 -6.35
C GLN A 115 -8.42 5.13 -6.96
N GLN A 116 -8.46 4.13 -7.83
CA GLN A 116 -7.31 3.76 -8.65
C GLN A 116 -7.06 4.84 -9.71
N VAL A 117 -5.80 5.17 -9.90
CA VAL A 117 -5.33 6.15 -10.88
C VAL A 117 -4.13 5.59 -11.64
N ILE A 118 -3.93 6.06 -12.85
CA ILE A 118 -2.73 5.76 -13.62
C ILE A 118 -1.73 6.90 -13.41
N ASP A 119 -0.53 6.58 -12.96
CA ASP A 119 0.53 7.56 -12.77
C ASP A 119 1.72 7.24 -13.69
N PHE A 120 1.99 8.16 -14.61
CA PHE A 120 3.20 8.15 -15.42
C PHE A 120 4.32 8.72 -14.57
N ALA A 121 5.29 7.87 -14.23
CA ALA A 121 6.50 8.31 -13.55
C ALA A 121 7.36 9.17 -14.50
N GLN A 122 8.41 9.76 -13.97
CA GLN A 122 9.35 10.52 -14.75
C GLN A 122 10.07 9.60 -15.75
N GLY A 123 9.86 9.85 -17.06
CA GLY A 123 10.51 9.08 -18.12
C GLY A 123 11.91 9.58 -18.45
N GLU A 124 12.61 8.77 -19.23
CA GLU A 124 13.96 9.10 -19.72
C GLU A 124 13.88 10.04 -20.92
N ALA A 125 14.29 11.30 -20.75
CA ALA A 125 14.25 12.32 -21.80
C ALA A 125 15.04 11.94 -23.06
N SER A 126 16.10 11.15 -22.94
CA SER A 126 16.90 10.64 -24.05
C SER A 126 16.12 9.72 -24.99
N SER A 127 15.02 9.11 -24.52
CA SER A 127 14.21 8.18 -25.32
C SER A 127 13.31 8.86 -26.36
N GLY A 128 13.19 10.18 -26.30
CA GLY A 128 12.25 10.94 -27.14
C GLY A 128 10.80 10.83 -26.67
N LEU A 129 9.94 11.69 -27.22
CA LEU A 129 8.51 11.71 -26.88
C LEU A 129 7.78 10.50 -27.48
N ALA A 130 6.81 10.00 -26.75
CA ALA A 130 5.92 8.96 -27.21
C ALA A 130 4.98 9.48 -28.32
N GLU A 131 4.78 8.67 -29.32
CA GLU A 131 3.85 8.96 -30.41
C GLU A 131 2.40 8.72 -29.97
N ASN A 132 1.45 9.36 -30.66
CA ASN A 132 0.05 9.07 -30.43
C ASN A 132 -0.24 7.59 -30.71
N HIS A 133 -1.05 6.95 -29.89
CA HIS A 133 -1.33 5.51 -29.89
C HIS A 133 -0.14 4.62 -29.49
N ALA A 134 0.87 5.18 -28.83
CA ALA A 134 1.91 4.34 -28.26
C ALA A 134 1.35 3.38 -27.20
N GLU A 135 1.96 2.21 -27.14
CA GLU A 135 1.61 1.16 -26.20
C GLU A 135 2.66 1.10 -25.07
N PHE A 136 2.18 0.91 -23.86
CA PHE A 136 3.01 0.81 -22.67
C PHE A 136 2.67 -0.44 -21.88
N VAL A 137 3.65 -0.95 -21.18
CA VAL A 137 3.49 -1.98 -20.18
C VAL A 137 3.54 -1.30 -18.82
N GLY A 138 2.48 -1.44 -18.04
CA GLY A 138 2.38 -0.82 -16.72
C GLY A 138 2.56 -1.83 -15.61
N ASP A 139 3.02 -1.35 -14.47
CA ASP A 139 3.14 -2.14 -13.25
C ASP A 139 2.06 -1.71 -12.24
N ARG A 140 1.53 -2.68 -11.51
CA ARG A 140 0.62 -2.42 -10.41
C ARG A 140 1.41 -2.22 -9.12
N VAL A 141 1.17 -1.12 -8.46
CA VAL A 141 1.66 -0.94 -7.09
C VAL A 141 0.66 -1.59 -6.14
N PRO A 142 1.10 -2.53 -5.27
CA PRO A 142 0.23 -3.13 -4.28
C PRO A 142 -0.45 -2.05 -3.43
N ASP A 143 -1.72 -2.23 -3.12
CA ASP A 143 -2.41 -1.33 -2.21
C ASP A 143 -1.89 -1.49 -0.76
N VAL A 144 -2.23 -0.53 0.10
CA VAL A 144 -1.73 -0.51 1.48
C VAL A 144 -2.17 -1.76 2.25
N ALA A 145 -3.36 -2.29 1.97
CA ALA A 145 -3.86 -3.49 2.64
C ALA A 145 -3.10 -4.73 2.19
N GLU A 146 -2.81 -4.86 0.88
CA GLU A 146 -2.01 -5.94 0.31
C GLU A 146 -0.56 -5.88 0.84
N ALA A 147 0.06 -4.70 0.80
CA ALA A 147 1.40 -4.49 1.34
C ALA A 147 1.46 -4.80 2.85
N MET A 148 0.44 -4.42 3.61
CA MET A 148 0.35 -4.71 5.03
C MET A 148 0.19 -6.20 5.30
N ASN A 149 -0.64 -6.90 4.53
CA ASN A 149 -0.79 -8.36 4.62
C ASN A 149 0.52 -9.08 4.30
N ASP A 150 1.24 -8.64 3.28
CA ASP A 150 2.55 -9.18 2.94
C ASP A 150 3.57 -8.99 4.07
N HIS A 151 3.60 -7.81 4.67
CA HIS A 151 4.44 -7.55 5.83
C HIS A 151 4.04 -8.41 7.03
N LEU A 152 2.74 -8.55 7.31
CA LEU A 152 2.25 -9.42 8.38
C LEU A 152 2.61 -10.88 8.12
N ASN A 153 2.44 -11.36 6.90
CA ASN A 153 2.81 -12.73 6.52
C ASN A 153 4.32 -12.97 6.65
N ARG A 154 5.16 -11.99 6.29
CA ARG A 154 6.61 -12.07 6.50
C ARG A 154 6.98 -12.10 7.98
N LEU A 155 6.25 -11.40 8.85
CA LEU A 155 6.49 -11.37 10.28
C LEU A 155 5.93 -12.60 11.01
N THR A 156 4.78 -13.12 10.58
CA THR A 156 4.04 -14.18 11.30
C THR A 156 4.04 -15.52 10.57
N GLY A 157 4.48 -15.57 9.32
CA GLY A 157 4.56 -16.80 8.52
C GLY A 157 5.50 -17.84 9.13
N PRO A 158 5.35 -19.13 8.74
CA PRO A 158 6.19 -20.22 9.26
C PRO A 158 7.68 -20.05 8.95
N ASP A 159 8.00 -19.32 7.87
CA ASP A 159 9.37 -18.99 7.45
C ASP A 159 9.79 -17.56 7.84
N SER A 160 9.02 -16.92 8.72
CA SER A 160 9.33 -15.56 9.16
C SER A 160 10.62 -15.52 10.00
N ASP A 161 11.31 -14.38 9.96
CA ASP A 161 12.49 -14.13 10.78
C ASP A 161 12.20 -14.34 12.26
N LEU A 162 10.97 -14.03 12.70
CA LEU A 162 10.52 -14.28 14.06
C LEU A 162 10.38 -15.78 14.35
N ALA A 163 9.77 -16.54 13.45
CA ALA A 163 9.62 -17.98 13.60
C ALA A 163 10.99 -18.68 13.56
N LEU A 164 11.89 -18.25 12.67
CA LEU A 164 13.27 -18.73 12.60
C LEU A 164 14.04 -18.38 13.88
N THR A 165 13.86 -17.17 14.41
CA THR A 165 14.50 -16.75 15.66
C THR A 165 14.01 -17.59 16.84
N VAL A 166 12.70 -17.84 16.94
CA VAL A 166 12.13 -18.71 17.97
C VAL A 166 12.60 -20.16 17.82
N LYS A 167 12.66 -20.68 16.60
CA LYS A 167 13.18 -22.02 16.31
C LYS A 167 14.66 -22.13 16.66
N ASN A 168 15.47 -21.15 16.29
CA ASN A 168 16.88 -21.10 16.63
C ASN A 168 17.10 -20.96 18.13
N ALA A 169 16.29 -20.16 18.83
CA ALA A 169 16.31 -20.05 20.27
C ALA A 169 15.95 -21.38 20.97
N ARG A 170 14.93 -22.10 20.45
CA ARG A 170 14.62 -23.48 20.94
C ARG A 170 15.76 -24.45 20.71
N THR A 171 16.35 -24.48 19.52
CA THR A 171 17.47 -25.33 19.20
C THR A 171 18.69 -25.00 20.07
N LEU A 172 18.94 -23.71 20.31
CA LEU A 172 19.96 -23.27 21.25
C LEU A 172 19.66 -23.74 22.70
N MET A 173 18.39 -23.62 23.13
CA MET A 173 17.99 -24.14 24.45
C MET A 173 18.11 -25.66 24.57
N GLU A 174 17.78 -26.39 23.52
CA GLU A 174 17.93 -27.85 23.45
C GLU A 174 19.40 -28.29 23.41
N THR A 175 20.25 -27.60 22.65
CA THR A 175 21.70 -27.87 22.58
C THR A 175 22.46 -27.44 23.83
N LEU A 176 21.98 -26.40 24.49
CA LEU A 176 22.53 -25.91 25.76
C LEU A 176 21.85 -26.58 26.97
N ASN A 177 21.40 -27.82 26.87
CA ASN A 177 20.87 -28.60 28.00
C ASN A 177 21.89 -28.67 29.18
N ASN A 178 22.27 -27.50 29.64
CA ASN A 178 23.30 -27.29 30.61
C ASN A 178 22.76 -26.56 31.84
N SER A 179 23.06 -27.10 32.99
CA SER A 179 22.85 -26.58 34.34
C SER A 179 23.20 -25.09 34.52
N LYS A 180 23.98 -24.50 33.60
CA LYS A 180 24.33 -23.08 33.61
C LYS A 180 23.17 -22.17 33.20
N ILE A 181 22.35 -22.59 32.24
CA ILE A 181 21.17 -21.75 31.78
C ILE A 181 20.05 -21.84 32.80
N GLN A 182 19.83 -23.00 33.38
CA GLN A 182 18.87 -23.13 34.51
C GLN A 182 19.26 -22.20 35.67
N LYS A 183 20.56 -22.05 35.96
CA LYS A 183 21.06 -21.11 36.96
C LYS A 183 20.83 -19.62 36.54
N VAL A 184 20.98 -19.28 35.25
CA VAL A 184 20.74 -17.96 34.77
C VAL A 184 19.23 -17.62 34.79
N ILE A 185 18.38 -18.58 34.40
CA ILE A 185 16.92 -18.40 34.45
C ILE A 185 16.44 -18.24 35.89
N SER A 186 16.91 -19.12 36.83
CA SER A 186 16.55 -18.98 38.24
C SER A 186 17.04 -17.65 38.85
N ASN A 187 18.25 -17.21 38.49
CA ASN A 187 18.74 -15.91 38.91
C ASN A 187 17.96 -14.74 38.31
N THR A 188 17.46 -14.90 37.08
CA THR A 188 16.62 -13.87 36.42
C THR A 188 15.23 -13.80 37.05
N GLU A 189 14.63 -14.95 37.41
CA GLU A 189 13.37 -15.02 38.13
C GLU A 189 13.50 -14.42 39.54
N GLU A 190 14.60 -14.74 40.25
CA GLU A 190 14.90 -14.15 41.56
C GLU A 190 15.13 -12.65 41.48
N PHE A 191 15.89 -12.19 40.46
CA PHE A 191 16.10 -10.77 40.18
C PHE A 191 14.80 -10.04 39.82
N THR A 192 13.95 -10.64 38.99
CA THR A 192 12.64 -10.08 38.61
C THR A 192 11.69 -10.05 39.83
N GLY A 193 11.76 -11.07 40.67
CA GLY A 193 11.02 -11.14 41.91
C GLY A 193 11.41 -10.02 42.92
N VAL A 194 12.71 -9.75 43.02
CA VAL A 194 13.25 -8.64 43.85
C VAL A 194 12.84 -7.28 43.26
N LEU A 195 12.92 -7.10 41.92
CA LEU A 195 12.50 -5.89 41.24
C LEU A 195 11.00 -5.59 41.42
N LYS A 196 10.17 -6.62 41.39
CA LYS A 196 8.72 -6.48 41.61
C LYS A 196 8.37 -6.08 43.03
N LYS A 197 9.18 -6.50 43.99
CA LYS A 197 8.99 -6.17 45.43
C LYS A 197 9.67 -4.85 45.81
N GLU A 198 10.82 -4.56 45.22
CA GLU A 198 11.67 -3.42 45.59
C GLU A 198 12.23 -2.70 44.35
N PRO A 199 11.39 -1.97 43.57
CA PRO A 199 11.81 -1.34 42.30
C PRO A 199 12.88 -0.26 42.47
N TRP A 200 13.02 0.32 43.68
CA TRP A 200 14.06 1.34 43.94
C TRP A 200 15.47 0.79 44.03
N ARG A 201 15.68 -0.55 44.12
CA ARG A 201 17.02 -1.15 44.10
C ARG A 201 17.80 -0.96 42.80
N LEU A 202 17.12 -0.66 41.70
CA LEU A 202 17.76 -0.27 40.45
C LEU A 202 18.43 1.09 40.53
N LEU A 203 17.90 1.99 41.35
CA LEU A 203 18.39 3.36 41.48
C LEU A 203 19.40 3.50 42.61
N TRP A 204 19.36 2.57 43.59
CA TRP A 204 20.24 2.57 44.75
C TRP A 204 20.73 1.14 45.05
N PRO A 205 21.79 0.65 44.42
CA PRO A 205 22.35 -0.67 44.73
C PRO A 205 22.94 -0.65 46.15
N SER A 206 22.30 -1.38 47.05
CA SER A 206 22.85 -1.56 48.39
C SER A 206 24.08 -2.46 48.33
N SER A 207 25.18 -1.98 48.88
CA SER A 207 26.48 -2.65 48.91
C SER A 207 26.57 -3.85 49.90
N LYS A 208 25.45 -4.35 50.43
CA LYS A 208 25.44 -5.52 51.30
C LYS A 208 24.91 -6.74 50.55
N PRO A 209 25.68 -7.85 50.48
CA PRO A 209 25.18 -9.13 50.00
C PRO A 209 24.02 -9.62 50.93
N PRO A 210 23.02 -10.35 50.39
CA PRO A 210 21.97 -10.94 51.19
C PRO A 210 22.60 -11.85 52.25
N THR A 211 22.36 -11.55 53.49
CA THR A 211 22.71 -12.45 54.61
C THR A 211 21.89 -13.70 54.40
N GLU A 212 22.59 -14.83 54.16
CA GLU A 212 22.02 -16.18 54.28
C GLU A 212 21.30 -16.27 55.62
N ASP A 213 19.95 -16.44 55.59
CA ASP A 213 19.18 -16.75 56.76
C ASP A 213 19.72 -18.05 57.37
N LYS A 214 20.59 -17.91 58.33
CA LYS A 214 21.02 -19.02 59.18
C LYS A 214 19.75 -19.52 59.89
N LYS A 215 19.28 -20.69 59.43
CA LYS A 215 18.32 -21.53 60.17
C LYS A 215 18.72 -21.58 61.64
N PRO A 216 17.86 -21.17 62.55
CA PRO A 216 18.23 -21.15 63.95
C PRO A 216 18.58 -22.57 64.38
N ALA A 217 19.81 -22.71 64.89
CA ALA A 217 20.33 -23.99 65.42
C ALA A 217 19.38 -24.48 66.54
N ALA A 218 18.90 -25.69 66.37
CA ALA A 218 18.03 -26.33 67.33
C ALA A 218 18.73 -26.37 68.71
N ASP A 219 18.15 -25.72 69.72
CA ASP A 219 18.65 -25.71 71.08
C ASP A 219 18.69 -27.12 71.66
N PRO A 220 19.87 -27.65 72.01
CA PRO A 220 20.01 -29.03 72.52
C PRO A 220 19.37 -29.27 73.89
N ARG A 221 18.83 -28.24 74.54
CA ARG A 221 18.24 -28.35 75.88
C ARG A 221 16.79 -28.86 75.91
N ARG A 222 16.11 -28.99 74.76
CA ARG A 222 14.73 -29.48 74.72
C ARG A 222 14.56 -31.01 74.70
N LYS A 223 15.65 -31.78 74.66
CA LYS A 223 15.60 -33.26 74.69
C LYS A 223 15.58 -33.87 76.07
N LYS A 224 15.72 -33.10 77.17
CA LYS A 224 15.75 -33.66 78.52
C LYS A 224 14.42 -33.54 79.32
N ALA A 225 13.36 -32.97 78.71
CA ALA A 225 12.07 -32.80 79.42
C ALA A 225 10.98 -33.81 79.02
N ARG A 226 11.31 -34.90 78.30
CA ARG A 226 10.33 -35.93 77.89
C ARG A 226 10.71 -37.37 78.27
N ALA A 227 11.56 -37.53 79.29
CA ALA A 227 11.85 -38.80 79.92
C ALA A 227 11.81 -38.63 81.47
N ARG A 228 10.62 -38.49 81.95
CA ARG A 228 10.19 -38.86 83.33
C ARG A 228 8.67 -38.98 83.35
#